data_52e1639071b45564d04333c1ccf6ec66
#
_entry.id   52e1639071b45564d04333c1ccf6ec66
#
_cell.length_a   1.000
_cell.length_b   1.000
_cell.length_c   1.000
_cell.angle_alpha   90.00
_cell.angle_beta   90.00
_cell.angle_gamma   90.00
#
_symmetry.space_group_name_H-M   'P 1'
#
loop_
_entity.id
_entity.type
_entity.pdbx_description
1 polymer ?
#
loop_
_entity_poly.entity_id
_entity_poly.type
_entity_poly.pdbx_seq_one_letter_code
_entity_poly.pdbx_strand_id
1 'polypeptide(L)'
;MDQALARESFDLIVLDVRMPGEDGLSICKRLRIEGCTPVLMLSALGDETDIFVGLEVGADDYMVKPFKPREVLARIRAILRRTDKAFNHGNQSEVATKGYQFAHWRLDVDKRILVDESQTEIDLTTAEYQLLMAFVERPRAVLSRDRLLDLTSGRSAGPFDRAIDNQIMQLRKKVEINPDKPRLITTIRGGGYALSADVLEVVA
;
A
#
# COMPACT_ATOMS: atom_id res chain seq x y z
N MET A 1 -1.14 15.86 18.18
CA MET A 1 -0.83 15.36 16.85
C MET A 1 -1.28 16.34 15.77
N ASP A 2 -2.53 16.71 15.67
CA ASP A 2 -3.09 17.58 14.61
C ASP A 2 -2.38 18.93 14.46
N GLN A 3 -1.96 19.55 15.57
CA GLN A 3 -1.16 20.78 15.54
C GLN A 3 0.23 20.58 14.92
N ALA A 4 0.83 19.40 15.02
CA ALA A 4 2.11 19.10 14.40
C ALA A 4 1.92 18.85 12.90
N LEU A 5 0.91 18.05 12.52
CA LEU A 5 0.59 17.76 11.12
C LEU A 5 0.18 19.02 10.32
N ALA A 6 -0.44 20.01 10.99
CA ALA A 6 -0.78 21.28 10.36
C ALA A 6 0.43 22.22 10.15
N ARG A 7 1.58 21.95 10.78
CA ARG A 7 2.78 22.80 10.74
C ARG A 7 3.94 22.19 9.98
N GLU A 8 4.03 20.87 9.96
CA GLU A 8 5.19 20.15 9.45
C GLU A 8 4.74 18.95 8.63
N SER A 9 5.50 18.61 7.60
CA SER A 9 5.35 17.36 6.85
C SER A 9 6.19 16.26 7.50
N PHE A 10 5.68 15.05 7.48
CA PHE A 10 6.35 13.87 8.04
C PHE A 10 6.50 12.79 6.96
N ASP A 11 7.67 12.16 6.94
CA ASP A 11 7.95 11.07 5.99
C ASP A 11 7.28 9.75 6.41
N LEU A 12 6.97 9.59 7.69
CA LEU A 12 6.31 8.43 8.26
C LEU A 12 5.74 8.74 9.64
N ILE A 13 4.58 8.17 9.93
CA ILE A 13 3.93 8.25 11.24
C ILE A 13 3.97 6.87 11.90
N VAL A 14 4.48 6.80 13.12
CA VAL A 14 4.39 5.60 13.98
C VAL A 14 3.24 5.81 14.95
N LEU A 15 2.23 4.95 14.88
CA LEU A 15 0.96 5.13 15.56
C LEU A 15 0.62 3.93 16.44
N ASP A 16 0.43 4.15 17.74
CA ASP A 16 -0.09 3.11 18.64
C ASP A 16 -1.59 2.94 18.43
N VAL A 17 -2.07 1.70 18.36
CA VAL A 17 -3.51 1.42 18.29
C VAL A 17 -4.19 1.91 19.56
N ARG A 18 -3.62 1.62 20.72
CA ARG A 18 -4.23 1.94 22.02
C ARG A 18 -3.61 3.19 22.64
N MET A 19 -4.25 4.33 22.42
CA MET A 19 -3.86 5.60 23.02
C MET A 19 -5.00 6.16 23.87
N PRO A 20 -4.69 6.94 24.94
CA PRO A 20 -5.71 7.69 25.67
C PRO A 20 -6.37 8.74 24.78
N GLY A 21 -7.69 8.79 24.75
CA GLY A 21 -8.49 9.71 23.95
C GLY A 21 -8.91 9.08 22.61
N GLU A 22 -8.45 9.62 21.49
CA GLU A 22 -8.72 9.05 20.15
C GLU A 22 -7.86 7.81 19.92
N ASP A 23 -8.45 6.71 19.49
CA ASP A 23 -7.72 5.48 19.19
C ASP A 23 -6.91 5.60 17.87
N GLY A 24 -5.82 4.83 17.78
CA GLY A 24 -4.94 4.89 16.62
C GLY A 24 -5.57 4.47 15.30
N LEU A 25 -6.60 3.62 15.31
CA LEU A 25 -7.31 3.20 14.10
C LEU A 25 -8.13 4.35 13.53
N SER A 26 -8.83 5.09 14.38
CA SER A 26 -9.59 6.29 14.00
C SER A 26 -8.66 7.36 13.43
N ILE A 27 -7.52 7.57 14.06
CA ILE A 27 -6.48 8.49 13.58
C ILE A 27 -5.94 8.03 12.21
N CYS A 28 -5.60 6.77 12.05
CA CYS A 28 -5.10 6.21 10.80
C CYS A 28 -6.11 6.44 9.66
N LYS A 29 -7.39 6.15 9.91
CA LYS A 29 -8.47 6.36 8.94
C LYS A 29 -8.55 7.83 8.50
N ARG A 30 -8.45 8.77 9.44
CA ARG A 30 -8.49 10.21 9.17
C ARG A 30 -7.26 10.64 8.34
N LEU A 31 -6.07 10.18 8.71
CA LEU A 31 -4.84 10.45 7.96
C LEU A 31 -4.91 9.96 6.51
N ARG A 32 -5.63 8.87 6.24
CA ARG A 32 -5.83 8.35 4.89
C ARG A 32 -6.79 9.19 4.05
N ILE A 33 -7.71 9.90 4.67
CA ILE A 33 -8.58 10.85 3.98
C ILE A 33 -7.81 12.15 3.65
N GLU A 34 -6.90 12.56 4.53
CA GLU A 34 -6.15 13.82 4.42
C GLU A 34 -4.88 13.69 3.56
N GLY A 35 -4.35 12.47 3.36
CA GLY A 35 -3.12 12.28 2.58
C GLY A 35 -2.56 10.87 2.59
N CYS A 36 -1.41 10.71 1.92
CA CYS A 36 -0.73 9.43 1.71
C CYS A 36 0.50 9.21 2.59
N THR A 37 0.70 10.02 3.66
CA THR A 37 1.86 9.83 4.57
C THR A 37 1.88 8.41 5.13
N PRO A 38 2.97 7.65 4.99
CA PRO A 38 3.05 6.28 5.46
C PRO A 38 2.79 6.15 6.96
N VAL A 39 2.06 5.10 7.36
CA VAL A 39 1.72 4.81 8.75
C VAL A 39 2.17 3.41 9.14
N LEU A 40 3.02 3.32 10.17
CA LEU A 40 3.36 2.08 10.86
C LEU A 40 2.52 1.97 12.14
N MET A 41 1.64 0.99 12.20
CA MET A 41 0.81 0.76 13.38
C MET A 41 1.54 -0.11 14.41
N LEU A 42 1.37 0.24 15.71
CA LEU A 42 1.85 -0.57 16.83
C LEU A 42 0.64 -1.10 17.62
N SER A 43 0.61 -2.40 17.93
CA SER A 43 -0.48 -3.01 18.72
C SER A 43 0.02 -3.88 19.86
N ALA A 44 -0.85 -4.19 20.81
CA ALA A 44 -0.58 -5.15 21.88
C ALA A 44 -0.67 -6.59 21.37
N LEU A 45 0.05 -7.51 22.01
CA LEU A 45 -0.02 -8.94 21.75
C LEU A 45 -1.45 -9.47 22.06
N GLY A 46 -2.05 -10.22 21.14
CA GLY A 46 -3.31 -10.92 21.34
C GLY A 46 -4.53 -10.33 20.64
N ASP A 47 -4.43 -9.15 20.03
CA ASP A 47 -5.52 -8.54 19.27
C ASP A 47 -5.33 -8.76 17.77
N GLU A 48 -5.58 -9.99 17.30
CA GLU A 48 -5.60 -10.26 15.85
C GLU A 48 -6.62 -9.36 15.13
N THR A 49 -7.71 -9.02 15.81
CA THR A 49 -8.74 -8.11 15.28
C THR A 49 -8.18 -6.72 15.02
N ASP A 50 -7.35 -6.17 15.93
CA ASP A 50 -6.73 -4.85 15.75
C ASP A 50 -5.77 -4.82 14.55
N ILE A 51 -5.10 -5.95 14.25
CA ILE A 51 -4.21 -6.08 13.10
C ILE A 51 -5.02 -6.00 11.80
N PHE A 52 -6.13 -6.75 11.73
CA PHE A 52 -7.00 -6.74 10.55
C PHE A 52 -7.60 -5.36 10.31
N VAL A 53 -8.14 -4.76 11.36
CA VAL A 53 -8.75 -3.43 11.28
C VAL A 53 -7.70 -2.39 10.92
N GLY A 54 -6.49 -2.44 11.49
CA GLY A 54 -5.39 -1.51 11.17
C GLY A 54 -4.99 -1.54 9.69
N LEU A 55 -4.92 -2.72 9.09
CA LEU A 55 -4.65 -2.87 7.66
C LEU A 55 -5.85 -2.48 6.80
N GLU A 56 -7.07 -2.75 7.27
CA GLU A 56 -8.31 -2.31 6.60
C GLU A 56 -8.45 -0.79 6.53
N VAL A 57 -8.00 -0.07 7.55
CA VAL A 57 -8.01 1.40 7.57
C VAL A 57 -6.85 2.02 6.80
N GLY A 58 -5.96 1.20 6.21
CA GLY A 58 -4.95 1.64 5.25
C GLY A 58 -3.54 1.83 5.83
N ALA A 59 -3.20 1.23 6.98
CA ALA A 59 -1.81 1.24 7.46
C ALA A 59 -0.87 0.54 6.47
N ASP A 60 0.35 1.07 6.31
CA ASP A 60 1.36 0.53 5.39
C ASP A 60 2.10 -0.67 5.97
N ASP A 61 2.24 -0.72 7.29
CA ASP A 61 2.78 -1.86 8.01
C ASP A 61 2.27 -1.89 9.44
N TYR A 62 2.49 -3.02 10.10
CA TYR A 62 1.96 -3.30 11.41
C TYR A 62 2.99 -4.05 12.28
N MET A 63 3.04 -3.74 13.57
CA MET A 63 3.96 -4.38 14.51
C MET A 63 3.29 -4.68 15.84
N VAL A 64 3.56 -5.86 16.38
CA VAL A 64 3.01 -6.32 17.66
C VAL A 64 4.02 -6.07 18.78
N LYS A 65 3.57 -5.53 19.90
CA LYS A 65 4.32 -5.41 21.15
C LYS A 65 4.35 -6.77 21.89
N PRO A 66 5.46 -7.13 22.56
CA PRO A 66 6.72 -6.40 22.66
C PRO A 66 7.59 -6.58 21.42
N PHE A 67 8.24 -5.51 20.97
CA PHE A 67 9.13 -5.48 19.82
C PHE A 67 10.56 -5.07 20.21
N LYS A 68 11.53 -5.49 19.43
CA LYS A 68 12.92 -5.05 19.60
C LYS A 68 13.14 -3.72 18.85
N PRO A 69 13.89 -2.75 19.40
CA PRO A 69 14.18 -1.48 18.72
C PRO A 69 14.75 -1.65 17.29
N ARG A 70 15.57 -2.69 17.09
CA ARG A 70 16.13 -3.02 15.77
C ARG A 70 15.05 -3.43 14.76
N GLU A 71 13.99 -4.06 15.22
CA GLU A 71 12.86 -4.46 14.37
C GLU A 71 12.06 -3.23 13.92
N VAL A 72 11.74 -2.32 14.84
CA VAL A 72 11.09 -1.04 14.52
C VAL A 72 11.90 -0.29 13.45
N LEU A 73 13.20 -0.15 13.68
CA LEU A 73 14.09 0.57 12.76
C LEU A 73 14.15 -0.10 11.39
N ALA A 74 14.17 -1.43 11.34
CA ALA A 74 14.16 -2.17 10.08
C ALA A 74 12.88 -1.93 9.28
N ARG A 75 11.72 -1.87 9.95
CA ARG A 75 10.42 -1.59 9.33
C ARG A 75 10.31 -0.15 8.83
N ILE A 76 10.68 0.82 9.67
CA ILE A 76 10.74 2.22 9.28
C ILE A 76 11.62 2.39 8.03
N ARG A 77 12.83 1.85 8.03
CA ARG A 77 13.73 1.90 6.86
C ARG A 77 13.13 1.20 5.64
N ALA A 78 12.43 0.11 5.81
CA ALA A 78 11.77 -0.59 4.72
C ALA A 78 10.65 0.28 4.11
N ILE A 79 9.84 0.95 4.92
CA ILE A 79 8.79 1.86 4.45
C ILE A 79 9.42 3.07 3.75
N LEU A 80 10.35 3.77 4.39
CA LEU A 80 11.01 4.97 3.83
C LEU A 80 11.77 4.68 2.54
N ARG A 81 12.51 3.57 2.46
CA ARG A 81 13.20 3.18 1.21
C ARG A 81 12.24 3.02 0.04
N ARG A 82 11.01 2.65 0.30
CA ARG A 82 9.96 2.49 -0.71
C ARG A 82 9.42 3.85 -1.15
N THR A 83 9.31 4.79 -0.20
CA THR A 83 9.00 6.19 -0.49
C THR A 83 10.15 6.85 -1.26
N ASP A 84 11.39 6.69 -0.81
CA ASP A 84 12.59 7.30 -1.42
C ASP A 84 12.87 6.79 -2.84
N LYS A 85 12.67 5.49 -3.11
CA LYS A 85 12.83 4.97 -4.47
C LYS A 85 11.86 5.59 -5.47
N ALA A 86 10.73 6.08 -5.02
CA ALA A 86 9.79 6.77 -5.86
C ALA A 86 10.07 8.29 -5.94
N PHE A 87 10.70 8.89 -4.92
CA PHE A 87 11.18 10.28 -4.98
C PHE A 87 12.47 10.43 -5.80
N ASN A 88 13.39 9.44 -5.76
CA ASN A 88 14.66 9.49 -6.48
C ASN A 88 14.56 9.23 -7.98
N HIS A 89 13.40 8.86 -8.52
CA HIS A 89 13.18 8.88 -9.98
C HIS A 89 12.86 10.29 -10.51
N GLY A 90 12.66 11.27 -9.63
CA GLY A 90 12.33 12.66 -9.99
C GLY A 90 13.51 13.63 -10.15
N ASN A 91 14.75 13.20 -9.93
CA ASN A 91 15.88 14.15 -9.88
C ASN A 91 17.09 13.78 -10.72
N GLN A 92 16.88 13.25 -11.94
CA GLN A 92 17.92 13.37 -13.01
C GLN A 92 17.27 13.21 -14.38
N SER A 93 17.35 14.26 -15.17
CA SER A 93 17.10 14.34 -16.61
C SER A 93 15.63 14.33 -17.06
N GLU A 94 15.34 15.12 -18.09
CA GLU A 94 14.20 15.02 -19.00
C GLU A 94 14.06 13.58 -19.55
N VAL A 95 13.69 12.62 -18.70
CA VAL A 95 13.33 11.27 -19.10
C VAL A 95 11.82 11.18 -19.01
N ALA A 96 11.21 10.93 -20.14
CA ALA A 96 9.81 10.63 -20.30
C ALA A 96 9.25 9.83 -19.11
N THR A 97 8.27 10.39 -18.44
CA THR A 97 7.64 9.86 -17.24
C THR A 97 7.11 8.45 -17.53
N LYS A 98 7.64 7.43 -16.83
CA LYS A 98 7.14 6.06 -16.99
C LYS A 98 5.74 5.95 -16.40
N GLY A 99 4.84 5.43 -17.20
CA GLY A 99 3.50 5.09 -16.77
C GLY A 99 3.10 3.68 -17.24
N TYR A 100 2.04 3.16 -16.68
CA TYR A 100 1.42 1.91 -17.13
C TYR A 100 -0.05 2.16 -17.46
N GLN A 101 -0.50 1.63 -18.59
CA GLN A 101 -1.90 1.63 -18.96
C GLN A 101 -2.42 0.18 -18.95
N PHE A 102 -3.53 -0.03 -18.25
CA PHE A 102 -4.20 -1.33 -18.16
C PHE A 102 -5.70 -1.13 -17.98
N ALA A 103 -6.50 -1.89 -18.71
CA ALA A 103 -7.95 -1.70 -18.78
C ALA A 103 -8.30 -0.21 -19.06
N HIS A 104 -9.03 0.42 -18.15
CA HIS A 104 -9.40 1.84 -18.23
C HIS A 104 -8.54 2.73 -17.31
N TRP A 105 -7.44 2.19 -16.76
CA TRP A 105 -6.57 2.88 -15.83
C TRP A 105 -5.25 3.28 -16.47
N ARG A 106 -4.76 4.45 -16.08
CA ARG A 106 -3.39 4.89 -16.30
C ARG A 106 -2.73 5.12 -14.94
N LEU A 107 -1.67 4.40 -14.67
CA LEU A 107 -0.85 4.57 -13.47
C LEU A 107 0.29 5.54 -13.80
N ASP A 108 0.30 6.68 -13.16
CA ASP A 108 1.45 7.59 -13.12
C ASP A 108 2.41 7.11 -12.02
N VAL A 109 3.59 6.65 -12.45
CA VAL A 109 4.59 6.06 -11.55
C VAL A 109 5.22 7.11 -10.64
N ASP A 110 5.44 8.31 -11.16
CA ASP A 110 6.12 9.39 -10.44
C ASP A 110 5.18 10.02 -9.39
N LYS A 111 3.94 10.26 -9.77
CA LYS A 111 2.93 10.82 -8.87
C LYS A 111 2.26 9.78 -7.97
N ARG A 112 2.37 8.48 -8.30
CA ARG A 112 1.70 7.35 -7.62
C ARG A 112 0.19 7.44 -7.59
N ILE A 113 -0.39 7.98 -8.62
CA ILE A 113 -1.83 8.10 -8.78
C ILE A 113 -2.32 7.22 -9.91
N LEU A 114 -3.56 6.76 -9.76
CA LEU A 114 -4.32 6.19 -10.86
C LEU A 114 -5.18 7.28 -11.47
N VAL A 115 -5.24 7.28 -12.79
CA VAL A 115 -6.11 8.19 -13.55
C VAL A 115 -7.04 7.33 -14.39
N ASP A 116 -8.34 7.59 -14.33
CA ASP A 116 -9.33 6.92 -15.16
C ASP A 116 -9.50 7.62 -16.54
N GLU A 117 -10.34 7.06 -17.40
CA GLU A 117 -10.65 7.65 -18.71
C GLU A 117 -11.30 9.04 -18.61
N SER A 118 -11.95 9.34 -17.47
CA SER A 118 -12.58 10.65 -17.19
C SER A 118 -11.59 11.66 -16.60
N GLN A 119 -10.31 11.35 -16.53
CA GLN A 119 -9.25 12.13 -15.89
C GLN A 119 -9.47 12.33 -14.38
N THR A 120 -10.19 11.41 -13.74
CA THR A 120 -10.34 11.40 -12.29
C THR A 120 -9.10 10.76 -11.67
N GLU A 121 -8.46 11.48 -10.78
CA GLU A 121 -7.27 11.01 -10.05
C GLU A 121 -7.69 10.24 -8.80
N ILE A 122 -7.07 9.10 -8.56
CA ILE A 122 -7.23 8.27 -7.38
C ILE A 122 -5.89 8.08 -6.71
N ASP A 123 -5.75 8.61 -5.50
CA ASP A 123 -4.56 8.45 -4.69
C ASP A 123 -4.40 7.00 -4.20
N LEU A 124 -3.19 6.49 -4.29
CA LEU A 124 -2.81 5.18 -3.76
C LEU A 124 -1.98 5.35 -2.50
N THR A 125 -2.30 4.59 -1.45
CA THR A 125 -1.37 4.45 -0.33
C THR A 125 -0.09 3.75 -0.79
N THR A 126 0.99 3.85 -0.01
CA THR A 126 2.26 3.19 -0.36
C THR A 126 2.10 1.68 -0.55
N ALA A 127 1.30 1.03 0.29
CA ALA A 127 1.03 -0.40 0.19
C ALA A 127 0.22 -0.76 -1.07
N GLU A 128 -0.82 0.00 -1.39
CA GLU A 128 -1.64 -0.20 -2.60
C GLU A 128 -0.83 0.03 -3.87
N TYR A 129 -0.03 1.10 -3.91
CA TYR A 129 0.85 1.40 -5.03
C TYR A 129 1.84 0.26 -5.28
N GLN A 130 2.51 -0.24 -4.25
CA GLN A 130 3.47 -1.33 -4.39
C GLN A 130 2.83 -2.64 -4.83
N LEU A 131 1.64 -2.92 -4.29
CA LEU A 131 0.87 -4.08 -4.69
C LEU A 131 0.47 -3.99 -6.16
N LEU A 132 0.01 -2.82 -6.60
CA LEU A 132 -0.33 -2.57 -8.00
C LEU A 132 0.90 -2.67 -8.90
N MET A 133 2.04 -2.10 -8.49
CA MET A 133 3.32 -2.23 -9.22
C MET A 133 3.75 -3.68 -9.38
N ALA A 134 3.62 -4.51 -8.32
CA ALA A 134 3.93 -5.93 -8.42
C ALA A 134 3.12 -6.64 -9.51
N PHE A 135 1.87 -6.22 -9.73
CA PHE A 135 0.99 -6.76 -10.75
C PHE A 135 1.27 -6.20 -12.16
N VAL A 136 1.42 -4.88 -12.32
CA VAL A 136 1.61 -4.29 -13.65
C VAL A 136 2.96 -4.64 -14.26
N GLU A 137 3.99 -4.85 -13.45
CA GLU A 137 5.28 -5.37 -13.90
C GLU A 137 5.24 -6.86 -14.30
N ARG A 138 4.19 -7.60 -13.92
CA ARG A 138 4.04 -9.05 -14.16
C ARG A 138 2.61 -9.36 -14.60
N PRO A 139 2.17 -8.80 -15.74
CA PRO A 139 0.81 -8.97 -16.21
C PRO A 139 0.51 -10.46 -16.43
N ARG A 140 -0.70 -10.88 -16.06
CA ARG A 140 -1.22 -12.25 -16.17
C ARG A 140 -0.45 -13.30 -15.35
N ALA A 141 0.63 -12.95 -14.67
CA ALA A 141 1.35 -13.87 -13.80
C ALA A 141 0.55 -14.12 -12.51
N VAL A 142 0.48 -15.39 -12.09
CA VAL A 142 -0.08 -15.75 -10.79
C VAL A 142 0.97 -15.52 -9.72
N LEU A 143 0.71 -14.58 -8.82
CA LEU A 143 1.58 -14.25 -7.70
C LEU A 143 1.00 -14.86 -6.42
N SER A 144 1.77 -15.73 -5.77
CA SER A 144 1.39 -16.28 -4.47
C SER A 144 1.38 -15.18 -3.39
N ARG A 145 0.70 -15.43 -2.28
CA ARG A 145 0.68 -14.50 -1.14
C ARG A 145 2.07 -14.19 -0.63
N ASP A 146 2.91 -15.22 -0.47
CA ASP A 146 4.31 -15.08 -0.05
C ASP A 146 5.09 -14.22 -1.03
N ARG A 147 4.89 -14.45 -2.34
CA ARG A 147 5.57 -13.67 -3.37
C ARG A 147 5.12 -12.20 -3.37
N LEU A 148 3.85 -11.95 -3.14
CA LEU A 148 3.33 -10.59 -2.99
C LEU A 148 3.89 -9.92 -1.73
N LEU A 149 3.98 -10.64 -0.61
CA LEU A 149 4.63 -10.15 0.62
C LEU A 149 6.10 -9.81 0.38
N ASP A 150 6.85 -10.68 -0.28
CA ASP A 150 8.26 -10.42 -0.62
C ASP A 150 8.41 -9.17 -1.49
N LEU A 151 7.55 -9.00 -2.50
CA LEU A 151 7.59 -7.88 -3.43
C LEU A 151 7.17 -6.56 -2.77
N THR A 152 6.19 -6.60 -1.87
CA THR A 152 5.63 -5.40 -1.25
C THR A 152 6.22 -5.10 0.13
N SER A 153 6.55 -6.11 0.93
CA SER A 153 7.03 -5.93 2.30
C SER A 153 8.52 -6.21 2.48
N GLY A 154 9.15 -6.89 1.52
CA GLY A 154 10.56 -7.31 1.62
C GLY A 154 10.80 -8.30 2.76
N ARG A 155 9.84 -9.16 3.06
CA ARG A 155 9.87 -10.16 4.13
C ARG A 155 9.59 -11.55 3.62
N SER A 156 10.23 -12.52 4.29
CA SER A 156 9.78 -13.90 4.26
C SER A 156 8.42 -14.03 4.96
N ALA A 157 7.58 -14.92 4.46
CA ALA A 157 6.27 -15.26 5.01
C ALA A 157 6.33 -15.46 6.53
N GLY A 158 5.48 -14.74 7.25
CA GLY A 158 5.23 -14.86 8.66
C GLY A 158 3.77 -15.23 8.90
N PRO A 159 3.33 -15.43 10.15
CA PRO A 159 1.95 -15.82 10.46
C PRO A 159 0.87 -14.80 10.00
N PHE A 160 1.25 -13.78 9.24
CA PHE A 160 0.40 -12.67 8.80
C PHE A 160 0.07 -12.68 7.30
N ASP A 161 -0.04 -13.84 6.66
CA ASP A 161 -0.41 -13.99 5.23
C ASP A 161 -1.73 -13.31 4.86
N ARG A 162 -2.61 -13.10 5.84
CA ARG A 162 -3.89 -12.39 5.67
C ARG A 162 -3.74 -10.90 5.41
N ALA A 163 -2.58 -10.29 5.69
CA ALA A 163 -2.33 -8.88 5.38
C ALA A 163 -2.45 -8.60 3.87
N ILE A 164 -1.98 -9.52 3.02
CA ILE A 164 -2.10 -9.41 1.57
C ILE A 164 -3.56 -9.47 1.12
N ASP A 165 -4.37 -10.35 1.70
CA ASP A 165 -5.78 -10.49 1.32
C ASP A 165 -6.54 -9.18 1.60
N ASN A 166 -6.26 -8.51 2.73
CA ASN A 166 -6.83 -7.21 3.07
C ASN A 166 -6.33 -6.10 2.13
N GLN A 167 -5.02 -6.06 1.83
CA GLN A 167 -4.47 -5.10 0.87
C GLN A 167 -5.08 -5.28 -0.54
N ILE A 168 -5.26 -6.52 -0.99
CA ILE A 168 -5.96 -6.83 -2.23
C ILE A 168 -7.41 -6.32 -2.19
N MET A 169 -8.11 -6.52 -1.07
CA MET A 169 -9.48 -6.04 -0.91
C MET A 169 -9.54 -4.50 -1.00
N GLN A 170 -8.62 -3.77 -0.36
CA GLN A 170 -8.57 -2.31 -0.44
C GLN A 170 -8.23 -1.84 -1.86
N LEU A 171 -7.24 -2.44 -2.49
CA LEU A 171 -6.87 -2.11 -3.86
C LEU A 171 -8.05 -2.36 -4.83
N ARG A 172 -8.77 -3.48 -4.68
CA ARG A 172 -9.96 -3.77 -5.48
C ARG A 172 -11.04 -2.70 -5.35
N LYS A 173 -11.26 -2.14 -4.15
CA LYS A 173 -12.22 -1.04 -3.96
C LYS A 173 -11.91 0.18 -4.81
N LYS A 174 -10.64 0.38 -5.17
CA LYS A 174 -10.17 1.51 -5.99
C LYS A 174 -10.14 1.20 -7.49
N VAL A 175 -9.75 -0.03 -7.86
CA VAL A 175 -9.48 -0.35 -9.27
C VAL A 175 -10.59 -1.14 -9.96
N GLU A 176 -11.46 -1.81 -9.21
CA GLU A 176 -12.53 -2.63 -9.78
C GLU A 176 -13.84 -1.84 -9.91
N ILE A 177 -14.56 -2.04 -10.99
CA ILE A 177 -15.92 -1.51 -11.14
C ILE A 177 -16.85 -2.13 -10.07
N ASN A 178 -16.66 -3.42 -9.76
CA ASN A 178 -17.40 -4.13 -8.72
C ASN A 178 -16.41 -4.96 -7.88
N PRO A 179 -16.04 -4.49 -6.68
CA PRO A 179 -15.08 -5.19 -5.81
C PRO A 179 -15.52 -6.59 -5.38
N ASP A 180 -16.83 -6.85 -5.30
CA ASP A 180 -17.38 -8.16 -4.93
C ASP A 180 -17.30 -9.18 -6.08
N LYS A 181 -17.16 -8.69 -7.31
CA LYS A 181 -16.98 -9.49 -8.53
C LYS A 181 -15.76 -9.01 -9.31
N PRO A 182 -14.56 -9.18 -8.76
CA PRO A 182 -13.34 -8.62 -9.32
C PRO A 182 -13.02 -9.27 -10.68
N ARG A 183 -12.64 -8.42 -11.65
CA ARG A 183 -12.25 -8.83 -13.00
C ARG A 183 -10.81 -8.46 -13.35
N LEU A 184 -10.28 -7.43 -12.73
CA LEU A 184 -8.90 -6.99 -12.95
C LEU A 184 -7.94 -7.78 -12.07
N ILE A 185 -8.15 -7.78 -10.75
CA ILE A 185 -7.32 -8.53 -9.81
C ILE A 185 -8.08 -9.78 -9.41
N THR A 186 -7.84 -10.88 -10.11
CA THR A 186 -8.56 -12.14 -9.91
C THR A 186 -7.89 -13.02 -8.87
N THR A 187 -8.70 -13.81 -8.14
CA THR A 187 -8.21 -14.81 -7.20
C THR A 187 -8.08 -16.16 -7.90
N ILE A 188 -6.89 -16.73 -7.85
CA ILE A 188 -6.60 -18.08 -8.34
C ILE A 188 -6.59 -19.02 -7.14
N ARG A 189 -7.56 -19.93 -7.06
CA ARG A 189 -7.68 -20.87 -5.93
C ARG A 189 -6.40 -21.69 -5.76
N GLY A 190 -5.81 -21.64 -4.55
CA GLY A 190 -4.56 -22.31 -4.24
C GLY A 190 -3.30 -21.67 -4.87
N GLY A 191 -3.43 -20.65 -5.74
CA GLY A 191 -2.31 -20.04 -6.44
C GLY A 191 -1.98 -18.62 -5.97
N GLY A 192 -2.97 -17.85 -5.50
CA GLY A 192 -2.80 -16.44 -5.13
C GLY A 192 -3.64 -15.50 -5.99
N TYR A 193 -3.03 -14.47 -6.55
CA TYR A 193 -3.70 -13.41 -7.30
C TYR A 193 -3.01 -13.12 -8.63
N ALA A 194 -3.76 -12.64 -9.60
CA ALA A 194 -3.24 -12.24 -10.90
C ALA A 194 -3.96 -11.00 -11.44
N LEU A 195 -3.25 -10.14 -12.15
CA LEU A 195 -3.85 -9.07 -12.95
C LEU A 195 -4.30 -9.63 -14.29
N SER A 196 -5.61 -9.62 -14.52
CA SER A 196 -6.26 -10.18 -15.73
C SER A 196 -6.46 -9.11 -16.81
N ALA A 197 -5.46 -8.26 -17.04
CA ALA A 197 -5.46 -7.24 -18.08
C ALA A 197 -4.12 -7.22 -18.80
N ASP A 198 -4.13 -6.74 -20.05
CA ASP A 198 -2.91 -6.37 -20.76
C ASP A 198 -2.39 -5.07 -20.17
N VAL A 199 -1.08 -4.97 -20.07
CA VAL A 199 -0.39 -3.80 -19.54
C VAL A 199 0.52 -3.25 -20.63
N LEU A 200 0.38 -1.97 -20.90
CA LEU A 200 1.25 -1.22 -21.82
C LEU A 200 2.09 -0.24 -21.00
N GLU A 201 3.41 -0.26 -21.21
CA GLU A 201 4.25 0.83 -20.74
C GLU A 201 3.97 2.06 -21.62
N VAL A 202 3.66 3.17 -21.00
CA VAL A 202 3.41 4.44 -21.68
C VAL A 202 4.40 5.49 -21.18
N VAL A 203 4.81 6.32 -22.09
CA VAL A 203 5.58 7.52 -21.76
C VAL A 203 4.58 8.65 -21.57
N ALA A 204 4.60 9.29 -20.42
CA ALA A 204 3.72 10.41 -20.11
C ALA A 204 4.34 11.74 -20.50
#